data_7dd905f93a96220eab3ff259897835a4
#
_entry.id   7dd905f93a96220eab3ff259897835a4
#
_cell.length_a   1.000
_cell.length_b   1.000
_cell.length_c   1.000
_cell.angle_alpha   90.00
_cell.angle_beta   90.00
_cell.angle_gamma   90.00
#
_symmetry.space_group_name_H-M   'P 1'
#
loop_
_entity.id
_entity.type
_entity.pdbx_description
1 polymer ?
#
loop_
_entity_poly.entity_id
_entity_poly.type
_entity_poly.pdbx_seq_one_letter_code
_entity_poly.pdbx_strand_id
1 'polypeptide(L)'
;MKYQYAWCSTMGLHRIILSLIVVASALPSWAQTPLNETEVYNRLISRKTTLGYTEGTSWTNDNRYVNTVTFDGYPKGCYTGIACFAFMMDMMEYASNYEYPIRIVEGSYDNLPKIHVGDGLRMNNDGHSVVVLEVNGTNVTVAEGNFNSSVHWGRKIDLADPFEGFTNVATFWPEESNTIATGITEHDIDSPIRDLCIYHLNGTLIKRIPQTGESIKSVLSGLPKEFYIVKEATKTYKVYNGE
;
A
#
# COMPACT_ATOMS: atom_id res chain seq x y z
N MET A 1 -20.33 16.69 10.20
CA MET A 1 -21.36 15.62 10.09
C MET A 1 -21.08 14.56 11.14
N LYS A 2 -22.04 14.19 12.01
CA LYS A 2 -21.83 13.15 13.02
C LYS A 2 -22.02 11.79 12.36
N TYR A 3 -20.95 10.99 12.31
CA TYR A 3 -20.99 9.60 11.84
C TYR A 3 -21.73 8.73 12.85
N GLN A 4 -22.74 7.98 12.41
CA GLN A 4 -23.39 6.96 13.25
C GLN A 4 -22.58 5.68 13.18
N TYR A 5 -21.93 5.34 14.28
CA TYR A 5 -21.21 4.08 14.45
C TYR A 5 -22.18 2.95 14.80
N ALA A 6 -22.19 1.91 13.97
CA ALA A 6 -22.85 0.66 14.33
C ALA A 6 -21.95 -0.11 15.31
N TRP A 7 -22.48 -0.43 16.50
CA TRP A 7 -21.77 -1.22 17.52
C TRP A 7 -21.62 -2.65 17.05
N CYS A 8 -20.39 -3.08 16.76
CA CYS A 8 -20.05 -4.48 16.59
C CYS A 8 -19.84 -5.08 17.98
N SER A 9 -20.86 -5.78 18.51
CA SER A 9 -20.78 -6.39 19.84
C SER A 9 -19.87 -7.60 19.83
N THR A 10 -18.80 -7.57 20.62
CA THR A 10 -17.94 -8.72 20.90
C THR A 10 -18.69 -9.71 21.81
N MET A 11 -19.06 -10.86 21.27
CA MET A 11 -19.56 -11.98 22.10
C MET A 11 -18.44 -12.54 22.96
N GLY A 12 -18.72 -12.65 24.28
CA GLY A 12 -17.79 -13.10 25.28
C GLY A 12 -17.32 -14.54 25.08
N LEU A 13 -16.03 -14.74 25.18
CA LEU A 13 -15.38 -16.05 25.18
C LEU A 13 -15.54 -16.74 26.52
N HIS A 14 -16.24 -17.89 26.56
CA HIS A 14 -16.12 -18.87 27.63
C HIS A 14 -14.79 -19.63 27.45
N ARG A 15 -13.97 -19.61 28.51
CA ARG A 15 -12.70 -20.34 28.59
C ARG A 15 -12.97 -21.85 28.67
N ILE A 16 -12.64 -22.59 27.62
CA ILE A 16 -12.39 -24.01 27.68
C ILE A 16 -10.91 -24.24 27.39
N ILE A 17 -10.16 -24.62 28.43
CA ILE A 17 -8.78 -25.07 28.29
C ILE A 17 -8.80 -26.48 27.76
N LEU A 18 -8.52 -26.69 26.48
CA LEU A 18 -8.16 -27.97 25.90
C LEU A 18 -6.70 -27.90 25.48
N SER A 19 -5.87 -28.73 26.14
CA SER A 19 -4.47 -28.94 25.76
C SER A 19 -4.43 -29.62 24.39
N LEU A 20 -4.20 -28.89 23.32
CA LEU A 20 -3.93 -29.44 22.00
C LEU A 20 -2.43 -29.49 21.77
N ILE A 21 -1.94 -30.69 21.51
CA ILE A 21 -0.60 -30.96 20.96
C ILE A 21 -0.58 -30.29 19.57
N VAL A 22 0.18 -29.20 19.43
CA VAL A 22 0.39 -28.51 18.15
C VAL A 22 1.39 -29.36 17.35
N VAL A 23 0.89 -30.23 16.47
CA VAL A 23 1.65 -30.67 15.31
C VAL A 23 1.72 -29.46 14.39
N ALA A 24 2.85 -28.78 14.36
CA ALA A 24 3.10 -27.72 13.40
C ALA A 24 3.22 -28.34 12.00
N SER A 25 2.08 -28.57 11.35
CA SER A 25 2.05 -28.73 9.90
C SER A 25 2.40 -27.36 9.32
N ALA A 26 3.57 -27.23 8.72
CA ALA A 26 3.92 -26.08 7.89
C ALA A 26 2.87 -26.01 6.76
N LEU A 27 1.84 -25.20 6.96
CA LEU A 27 0.94 -24.84 5.87
C LEU A 27 1.79 -24.08 4.84
N PRO A 28 1.68 -24.41 3.54
CA PRO A 28 2.37 -23.64 2.53
C PRO A 28 1.92 -22.18 2.71
N SER A 29 2.86 -21.29 3.00
CA SER A 29 2.65 -19.86 2.90
C SER A 29 2.29 -19.62 1.44
N TRP A 30 1.03 -19.36 1.14
CA TRP A 30 0.63 -18.85 -0.16
C TRP A 30 1.30 -17.50 -0.27
N ALA A 31 2.41 -17.45 -0.99
CA ALA A 31 3.07 -16.19 -1.27
C ALA A 31 2.04 -15.30 -1.97
N GLN A 32 1.62 -14.24 -1.28
CA GLN A 32 0.71 -13.27 -1.84
C GLN A 32 1.35 -12.71 -3.11
N THR A 33 0.65 -12.76 -4.24
CA THR A 33 1.19 -12.23 -5.49
C THR A 33 1.53 -10.75 -5.26
N PRO A 34 2.77 -10.30 -5.54
CA PRO A 34 3.12 -8.91 -5.32
C PRO A 34 2.15 -7.99 -6.06
N LEU A 35 1.69 -6.94 -5.40
CA LEU A 35 0.84 -5.93 -6.01
C LEU A 35 1.56 -5.28 -7.19
N ASN A 36 0.84 -5.12 -8.30
CA ASN A 36 1.35 -4.52 -9.54
C ASN A 36 0.41 -3.37 -9.96
N GLU A 37 0.95 -2.17 -10.11
CA GLU A 37 0.15 -0.97 -10.46
C GLU A 37 -0.62 -1.12 -11.79
N THR A 38 -0.06 -1.84 -12.78
CA THR A 38 -0.75 -2.10 -14.04
C THR A 38 -1.98 -2.98 -13.83
N GLU A 39 -1.88 -4.01 -13.00
CA GLU A 39 -3.04 -4.87 -12.68
C GLU A 39 -4.09 -4.13 -11.87
N VAL A 40 -3.66 -3.32 -10.88
CA VAL A 40 -4.53 -2.45 -10.09
C VAL A 40 -5.29 -1.50 -11.01
N TYR A 41 -4.59 -0.80 -11.92
CA TYR A 41 -5.21 0.05 -12.94
C TYR A 41 -6.24 -0.69 -13.78
N ASN A 42 -5.89 -1.86 -14.32
CA ASN A 42 -6.79 -2.64 -15.16
C ASN A 42 -8.05 -3.08 -14.40
N ARG A 43 -7.94 -3.44 -13.13
CA ARG A 43 -9.09 -3.73 -12.28
C ARG A 43 -9.95 -2.49 -12.10
N LEU A 44 -9.37 -1.33 -11.77
CA LEU A 44 -10.12 -0.07 -11.64
C LEU A 44 -10.92 0.23 -12.92
N ILE A 45 -10.28 0.19 -14.08
CA ILE A 45 -10.95 0.46 -15.37
C ILE A 45 -12.05 -0.57 -15.67
N SER A 46 -11.88 -1.83 -15.27
CA SER A 46 -12.89 -2.87 -15.49
C SER A 46 -14.22 -2.59 -14.78
N ARG A 47 -14.23 -1.75 -13.73
CA ARG A 47 -15.48 -1.33 -13.04
C ARG A 47 -16.45 -0.59 -13.98
N LYS A 48 -15.95 0.04 -15.03
CA LYS A 48 -16.81 0.65 -16.07
C LYS A 48 -17.75 -0.36 -16.72
N THR A 49 -17.27 -1.59 -16.92
CA THR A 49 -18.04 -2.66 -17.56
C THR A 49 -18.70 -3.61 -16.58
N THR A 50 -18.04 -3.94 -15.48
CA THR A 50 -18.53 -4.93 -14.51
C THR A 50 -19.66 -4.41 -13.62
N LEU A 51 -19.66 -3.11 -13.30
CA LEU A 51 -20.71 -2.44 -12.52
C LEU A 51 -21.36 -1.25 -13.22
N GLY A 52 -20.95 -0.94 -14.45
CA GLY A 52 -21.49 0.20 -15.18
C GLY A 52 -21.07 1.56 -14.59
N TYR A 53 -19.92 1.65 -13.90
CA TYR A 53 -19.40 2.92 -13.37
C TYR A 53 -18.80 3.76 -14.51
N THR A 54 -19.60 4.04 -15.53
CA THR A 54 -19.18 4.86 -16.67
C THR A 54 -19.32 6.34 -16.35
N GLU A 55 -18.71 7.19 -17.18
CA GLU A 55 -18.84 8.65 -17.07
C GLU A 55 -20.31 9.05 -17.01
N GLY A 56 -20.67 9.90 -16.04
CA GLY A 56 -22.03 10.40 -15.83
C GLY A 56 -23.01 9.42 -15.16
N THR A 57 -22.58 8.19 -14.82
CA THR A 57 -23.44 7.26 -14.04
C THR A 57 -23.83 7.91 -12.72
N SER A 58 -25.11 7.85 -12.36
CA SER A 58 -25.62 8.45 -11.11
C SER A 58 -24.93 7.84 -9.89
N TRP A 59 -24.35 8.71 -9.06
CA TRP A 59 -23.76 8.38 -7.78
C TRP A 59 -23.97 9.54 -6.82
N THR A 60 -24.73 9.32 -5.75
CA THR A 60 -25.26 10.37 -4.90
C THR A 60 -24.91 10.19 -3.43
N ASN A 61 -25.37 11.09 -2.58
CA ASN A 61 -25.25 10.98 -1.14
C ASN A 61 -25.98 9.76 -0.53
N ASP A 62 -26.81 9.08 -1.29
CA ASP A 62 -27.54 7.87 -0.86
C ASP A 62 -26.75 6.59 -1.07
N ASN A 63 -25.72 6.62 -1.90
CA ASN A 63 -24.88 5.46 -2.14
C ASN A 63 -24.07 5.10 -0.88
N ARG A 64 -24.04 3.81 -0.58
CA ARG A 64 -23.39 3.22 0.59
C ARG A 64 -22.49 2.06 0.17
N TYR A 65 -21.39 1.89 0.89
CA TYR A 65 -20.53 0.73 0.76
C TYR A 65 -20.05 0.27 2.14
N VAL A 66 -20.20 -1.02 2.43
CA VAL A 66 -19.72 -1.63 3.68
C VAL A 66 -18.41 -2.33 3.38
N ASN A 67 -17.38 -2.07 4.18
CA ASN A 67 -16.04 -2.63 3.96
C ASN A 67 -16.06 -4.17 3.95
N THR A 68 -15.37 -4.76 2.98
CA THR A 68 -15.23 -6.21 2.84
C THR A 68 -13.82 -6.71 3.20
N VAL A 69 -12.89 -5.79 3.43
CA VAL A 69 -11.58 -5.99 4.05
C VAL A 69 -11.47 -5.14 5.31
N THR A 70 -10.41 -5.29 6.10
CA THR A 70 -10.12 -4.35 7.20
C THR A 70 -9.87 -2.96 6.63
N PHE A 71 -10.56 -1.95 7.15
CA PHE A 71 -10.42 -0.55 6.75
C PHE A 71 -10.05 0.30 7.96
N ASP A 72 -8.84 0.86 7.97
CA ASP A 72 -8.32 1.72 9.05
C ASP A 72 -8.55 1.14 10.47
N GLY A 73 -8.22 -0.14 10.64
CA GLY A 73 -8.42 -0.88 11.88
C GLY A 73 -9.85 -1.40 12.11
N TYR A 74 -10.85 -0.97 11.34
CA TYR A 74 -12.21 -1.51 11.43
C TYR A 74 -12.29 -2.88 10.74
N PRO A 75 -12.77 -3.93 11.44
CA PRO A 75 -12.94 -5.23 10.85
C PRO A 75 -13.91 -5.21 9.66
N LYS A 76 -13.83 -6.23 8.81
CA LYS A 76 -14.78 -6.47 7.72
C LYS A 76 -16.23 -6.35 8.21
N GLY A 77 -17.05 -5.59 7.49
CA GLY A 77 -18.48 -5.40 7.79
C GLY A 77 -18.78 -4.37 8.89
N CYS A 78 -17.74 -3.73 9.47
CA CYS A 78 -17.90 -2.82 10.61
C CYS A 78 -17.78 -1.33 10.24
N TYR A 79 -17.50 -1.01 8.99
CA TYR A 79 -17.38 0.38 8.52
C TYR A 79 -18.23 0.61 7.27
N THR A 80 -18.97 1.71 7.22
CA THR A 80 -19.82 2.06 6.08
C THR A 80 -19.41 3.42 5.52
N GLY A 81 -18.89 3.40 4.31
CA GLY A 81 -18.68 4.61 3.51
C GLY A 81 -19.98 5.13 2.91
N ILE A 82 -20.04 6.44 2.67
CA ILE A 82 -21.21 7.14 2.12
C ILE A 82 -20.72 8.04 0.98
N ALA A 83 -21.51 8.19 -0.06
CA ALA A 83 -21.28 9.13 -1.16
C ALA A 83 -19.93 8.91 -1.88
N CYS A 84 -19.11 9.95 -2.04
CA CYS A 84 -17.80 9.87 -2.66
C CYS A 84 -16.87 8.89 -1.92
N PHE A 85 -16.99 8.80 -0.59
CA PHE A 85 -16.20 7.87 0.21
C PHE A 85 -16.62 6.40 -0.03
N ALA A 86 -17.92 6.14 -0.24
CA ALA A 86 -18.42 4.82 -0.62
C ALA A 86 -17.86 4.37 -1.98
N PHE A 87 -17.78 5.30 -2.95
CA PHE A 87 -17.17 5.03 -4.26
C PHE A 87 -15.68 4.69 -4.12
N MET A 88 -14.95 5.51 -3.38
CA MET A 88 -13.52 5.28 -3.12
C MET A 88 -13.28 3.90 -2.51
N MET A 89 -14.01 3.54 -1.45
CA MET A 89 -13.87 2.24 -0.77
C MET A 89 -14.12 1.06 -1.71
N ASP A 90 -15.23 1.08 -2.46
CA ASP A 90 -15.58 0.01 -3.40
C ASP A 90 -14.50 -0.15 -4.49
N MET A 91 -14.03 0.95 -5.05
CA MET A 91 -12.98 0.93 -6.06
C MET A 91 -11.66 0.38 -5.52
N MET A 92 -11.23 0.82 -4.33
CA MET A 92 -9.98 0.38 -3.70
C MET A 92 -10.00 -1.10 -3.35
N GLU A 93 -11.07 -1.58 -2.70
CA GLU A 93 -11.18 -2.98 -2.31
C GLU A 93 -11.21 -3.92 -3.52
N TYR A 94 -11.88 -3.53 -4.59
CA TYR A 94 -11.86 -4.28 -5.84
C TYR A 94 -10.47 -4.25 -6.51
N ALA A 95 -9.82 -3.10 -6.52
CA ALA A 95 -8.48 -2.95 -7.08
C ALA A 95 -7.44 -3.81 -6.36
N SER A 96 -7.58 -3.96 -5.04
CA SER A 96 -6.75 -4.84 -4.21
C SER A 96 -7.15 -6.32 -4.27
N ASN A 97 -8.12 -6.69 -5.11
CA ASN A 97 -8.71 -8.04 -5.20
C ASN A 97 -9.35 -8.52 -3.88
N TYR A 98 -9.76 -7.60 -3.01
CA TYR A 98 -10.30 -7.88 -1.67
C TYR A 98 -9.32 -8.65 -0.73
N GLU A 99 -8.03 -8.55 -0.99
CA GLU A 99 -7.00 -9.32 -0.27
C GLU A 99 -6.23 -8.49 0.75
N TYR A 100 -6.18 -7.17 0.58
CA TYR A 100 -5.32 -6.30 1.36
C TYR A 100 -6.12 -5.38 2.28
N PRO A 101 -5.69 -5.22 3.54
CA PRO A 101 -6.26 -4.21 4.42
C PRO A 101 -5.95 -2.81 3.89
N ILE A 102 -6.87 -1.87 4.11
CA ILE A 102 -6.69 -0.47 3.78
C ILE A 102 -6.35 0.28 5.06
N ARG A 103 -5.32 1.11 5.03
CA ARG A 103 -4.93 2.02 6.12
C ARG A 103 -4.97 3.46 5.67
N ILE A 104 -5.12 4.38 6.61
CA ILE A 104 -5.04 5.81 6.36
C ILE A 104 -3.63 6.31 6.71
N VAL A 105 -3.05 7.10 5.82
CA VAL A 105 -1.77 7.79 6.00
C VAL A 105 -2.02 9.28 5.92
N GLU A 106 -1.64 10.01 6.96
CA GLU A 106 -1.73 11.47 6.97
C GLU A 106 -0.77 12.08 5.94
N GLY A 107 -1.19 13.19 5.32
CA GLY A 107 -0.40 13.93 4.37
C GLY A 107 -0.90 15.36 4.21
N SER A 108 -0.16 16.16 3.48
CA SER A 108 -0.53 17.52 3.11
C SER A 108 0.19 17.91 1.83
N TYR A 109 -0.17 19.05 1.25
CA TYR A 109 0.45 19.55 0.02
C TYR A 109 1.96 19.82 0.17
N ASP A 110 2.45 20.09 1.38
CA ASP A 110 3.87 20.34 1.70
C ASP A 110 4.59 19.13 2.30
N ASN A 111 3.83 18.05 2.60
CA ASN A 111 4.34 16.76 3.09
C ASN A 111 3.58 15.61 2.42
N LEU A 112 3.82 15.44 1.12
CA LEU A 112 3.16 14.42 0.34
C LEU A 112 3.71 13.02 0.69
N PRO A 113 2.87 12.08 1.13
CA PRO A 113 3.26 10.68 1.17
C PRO A 113 3.45 10.14 -0.25
N LYS A 114 4.08 8.98 -0.37
CA LYS A 114 4.14 8.30 -1.67
C LYS A 114 2.73 7.87 -2.09
N ILE A 115 2.36 8.24 -3.31
CA ILE A 115 1.06 7.94 -3.91
C ILE A 115 1.23 6.82 -4.94
N HIS A 116 0.30 5.90 -4.96
CA HIS A 116 0.25 4.78 -5.90
C HIS A 116 -1.08 4.73 -6.65
N VAL A 117 -1.09 4.06 -7.80
CA VAL A 117 -2.33 3.73 -8.51
C VAL A 117 -3.22 2.88 -7.58
N GLY A 118 -4.49 3.24 -7.50
CA GLY A 118 -5.45 2.59 -6.60
C GLY A 118 -5.57 3.19 -5.21
N ASP A 119 -4.70 4.12 -4.83
CA ASP A 119 -4.87 4.86 -3.58
C ASP A 119 -6.13 5.72 -3.61
N GLY A 120 -6.77 5.84 -2.47
CA GLY A 120 -7.86 6.78 -2.22
C GLY A 120 -7.32 8.06 -1.61
N LEU A 121 -7.70 9.22 -2.16
CA LEU A 121 -7.28 10.52 -1.64
C LEU A 121 -8.44 11.26 -1.00
N ARG A 122 -8.15 11.92 0.12
CA ARG A 122 -9.08 12.87 0.74
C ARG A 122 -8.69 14.29 0.33
N MET A 123 -9.61 14.95 -0.33
CA MET A 123 -9.45 16.25 -0.96
C MET A 123 -10.43 17.25 -0.37
N ASN A 124 -10.28 18.53 -0.75
CA ASN A 124 -11.17 19.61 -0.34
C ASN A 124 -11.33 19.68 1.20
N ASN A 125 -10.20 19.65 1.91
CA ASN A 125 -10.15 19.67 3.37
C ASN A 125 -11.05 18.59 3.99
N ASP A 126 -10.88 17.34 3.54
CA ASP A 126 -11.65 16.16 3.95
C ASP A 126 -13.12 16.14 3.45
N GLY A 127 -13.49 17.03 2.55
CA GLY A 127 -14.83 17.14 1.99
C GLY A 127 -15.15 16.21 0.83
N HIS A 128 -14.14 15.67 0.14
CA HIS A 128 -14.31 14.82 -1.04
C HIS A 128 -13.31 13.67 -1.08
N SER A 129 -13.68 12.59 -1.78
CA SER A 129 -12.84 11.38 -1.95
C SER A 129 -12.71 11.03 -3.41
N VAL A 130 -11.50 10.67 -3.83
CA VAL A 130 -11.18 10.25 -5.19
C VAL A 130 -10.26 9.02 -5.18
N VAL A 131 -10.16 8.30 -6.30
CA VAL A 131 -9.26 7.14 -6.47
C VAL A 131 -8.25 7.44 -7.56
N VAL A 132 -6.98 7.18 -7.28
CA VAL A 132 -5.86 7.42 -8.20
C VAL A 132 -5.83 6.40 -9.32
N LEU A 133 -5.79 6.89 -10.56
CA LEU A 133 -5.63 6.09 -11.78
C LEU A 133 -4.20 6.17 -12.33
N GLU A 134 -3.58 7.34 -12.25
CA GLU A 134 -2.22 7.59 -12.75
C GLU A 134 -1.50 8.55 -11.83
N VAL A 135 -0.18 8.40 -11.72
CA VAL A 135 0.70 9.26 -10.93
C VAL A 135 1.82 9.80 -11.82
N ASN A 136 2.00 11.11 -11.83
CA ASN A 136 3.08 11.78 -12.53
C ASN A 136 3.65 12.90 -11.64
N GLY A 137 4.62 12.56 -10.79
CA GLY A 137 5.13 13.47 -9.76
C GLY A 137 4.04 13.81 -8.75
N THR A 138 3.75 15.10 -8.58
CA THR A 138 2.64 15.58 -7.72
C THR A 138 1.28 15.57 -8.44
N ASN A 139 1.27 15.39 -9.75
CA ASN A 139 0.05 15.36 -10.55
C ASN A 139 -0.52 13.95 -10.59
N VAL A 140 -1.80 13.81 -10.29
CA VAL A 140 -2.53 12.54 -10.36
C VAL A 140 -3.74 12.68 -11.29
N THR A 141 -4.07 11.57 -11.97
CA THR A 141 -5.34 11.41 -12.69
C THR A 141 -6.25 10.53 -11.83
N VAL A 142 -7.51 10.91 -11.65
CA VAL A 142 -8.41 10.24 -10.69
C VAL A 142 -9.74 9.81 -11.30
N ALA A 143 -10.40 8.84 -10.63
CA ALA A 143 -11.83 8.55 -10.74
C ALA A 143 -12.53 8.99 -9.45
N GLU A 144 -13.76 9.44 -9.56
CA GLU A 144 -14.52 9.94 -8.43
C GLU A 144 -16.02 9.65 -8.57
N GLY A 145 -16.68 9.42 -7.45
CA GLY A 145 -18.14 9.33 -7.35
C GLY A 145 -18.68 10.51 -6.56
N ASN A 146 -19.95 10.84 -6.81
CA ASN A 146 -20.65 11.96 -6.18
C ASN A 146 -20.01 13.34 -6.45
N PHE A 147 -19.30 13.48 -7.55
CA PHE A 147 -18.99 14.78 -8.11
C PHE A 147 -20.16 15.17 -9.03
N ASN A 148 -20.86 16.26 -8.70
CA ASN A 148 -22.14 16.62 -9.36
C ASN A 148 -23.14 15.44 -9.43
N SER A 149 -23.26 14.66 -8.35
CA SER A 149 -24.15 13.51 -8.22
C SER A 149 -23.90 12.39 -9.23
N SER A 150 -22.70 12.27 -9.76
CA SER A 150 -22.33 11.25 -10.75
C SER A 150 -20.90 10.77 -10.62
N VAL A 151 -20.58 9.72 -11.39
CA VAL A 151 -19.23 9.16 -11.56
C VAL A 151 -18.49 9.95 -12.62
N HIS A 152 -17.23 10.31 -12.34
CA HIS A 152 -16.33 10.97 -13.27
C HIS A 152 -14.97 10.29 -13.33
N TRP A 153 -14.36 10.33 -14.52
CA TRP A 153 -13.07 9.72 -14.81
C TRP A 153 -12.13 10.71 -15.47
N GLY A 154 -10.88 10.71 -15.04
CA GLY A 154 -9.81 11.43 -15.72
C GLY A 154 -9.62 12.88 -15.28
N ARG A 155 -10.20 13.33 -14.16
CA ARG A 155 -9.84 14.63 -13.57
C ARG A 155 -8.37 14.61 -13.16
N LYS A 156 -7.65 15.68 -13.46
CA LYS A 156 -6.26 15.88 -13.07
C LYS A 156 -6.19 16.81 -11.86
N ILE A 157 -5.37 16.44 -10.89
CA ILE A 157 -5.17 17.16 -9.63
C ILE A 157 -3.67 17.30 -9.39
N ASP A 158 -3.23 18.48 -9.00
CA ASP A 158 -1.88 18.68 -8.47
C ASP A 158 -1.93 18.67 -6.94
N LEU A 159 -1.39 17.61 -6.33
CA LEU A 159 -1.41 17.45 -4.88
C LEU A 159 -0.53 18.45 -4.12
N ALA A 160 0.39 19.13 -4.82
CA ALA A 160 1.19 20.23 -4.26
C ALA A 160 0.42 21.56 -4.26
N ASP A 161 -0.74 21.65 -4.91
CA ASP A 161 -1.58 22.84 -4.86
C ASP A 161 -2.38 22.88 -3.54
N PRO A 162 -2.15 23.86 -2.65
CA PRO A 162 -2.88 23.96 -1.39
C PRO A 162 -4.40 24.19 -1.60
N PHE A 163 -4.84 24.68 -2.75
CA PHE A 163 -6.26 24.88 -3.05
C PHE A 163 -7.03 23.58 -3.26
N GLU A 164 -6.34 22.49 -3.62
CA GLU A 164 -6.96 21.16 -3.72
C GLU A 164 -7.31 20.57 -2.34
N GLY A 165 -6.76 21.12 -1.25
CA GLY A 165 -7.08 20.75 0.13
C GLY A 165 -6.83 19.28 0.43
N PHE A 166 -5.72 18.72 -0.07
CA PHE A 166 -5.31 17.34 0.21
C PHE A 166 -4.98 17.15 1.69
N THR A 167 -5.49 16.07 2.32
CA THR A 167 -5.34 15.82 3.76
C THR A 167 -4.82 14.44 4.12
N ASN A 168 -5.16 13.40 3.39
CA ASN A 168 -4.69 12.04 3.69
C ASN A 168 -4.87 11.08 2.51
N VAL A 169 -4.20 9.94 2.61
CA VAL A 169 -4.26 8.82 1.65
C VAL A 169 -4.82 7.59 2.34
N ALA A 170 -5.84 6.99 1.78
CA ALA A 170 -6.21 5.61 2.04
C ALA A 170 -5.40 4.72 1.11
N THR A 171 -4.68 3.73 1.62
CA THR A 171 -3.83 2.87 0.81
C THR A 171 -3.89 1.41 1.26
N PHE A 172 -3.85 0.49 0.29
CA PHE A 172 -3.66 -0.95 0.51
C PHE A 172 -2.25 -1.41 0.14
N TRP A 173 -1.43 -0.52 -0.40
CA TRP A 173 -0.03 -0.83 -0.68
C TRP A 173 0.72 -1.05 0.63
N PRO A 174 1.63 -2.03 0.68
CA PRO A 174 2.43 -2.24 1.87
C PRO A 174 3.18 -0.96 2.24
N GLU A 175 3.36 -0.73 3.54
CA GLU A 175 4.30 0.30 3.94
C GLU A 175 5.63 0.01 3.25
N GLU A 176 6.12 0.98 2.48
CA GLU A 176 7.50 0.93 2.11
C GLU A 176 8.26 1.03 3.43
N SER A 177 8.59 -0.14 3.99
CA SER A 177 9.59 -0.15 5.03
C SER A 177 10.77 0.61 4.42
N ASN A 178 11.40 1.52 5.17
CA ASN A 178 12.72 2.07 4.83
C ASN A 178 13.78 0.95 4.71
N THR A 179 13.40 -0.30 4.89
CA THR A 179 14.01 -1.47 4.31
C THR A 179 13.72 -1.40 2.81
N ILE A 180 14.65 -0.85 2.06
CA ILE A 180 14.73 -0.98 0.60
C ILE A 180 14.31 -2.41 0.29
N ALA A 181 13.22 -2.57 -0.50
CA ALA A 181 12.80 -3.87 -0.98
C ALA A 181 13.97 -4.45 -1.79
N THR A 182 14.85 -5.14 -1.11
CA THR A 182 15.78 -6.03 -1.75
C THR A 182 14.90 -7.13 -2.29
N GLY A 183 14.87 -7.31 -3.59
CA GLY A 183 14.23 -8.45 -4.27
C GLY A 183 14.93 -9.77 -3.92
N ILE A 184 15.11 -10.02 -2.63
CA ILE A 184 15.60 -11.27 -2.07
C ILE A 184 14.34 -12.05 -1.73
N THR A 185 13.94 -12.93 -2.65
CA THR A 185 13.01 -14.00 -2.33
C THR A 185 13.57 -14.78 -1.14
N GLU A 186 12.73 -15.05 -0.13
CA GLU A 186 13.05 -15.77 1.13
C GLU A 186 13.60 -17.19 0.96
N HIS A 187 14.02 -17.59 -0.23
CA HIS A 187 14.47 -18.95 -0.51
C HIS A 187 15.86 -19.34 0.04
N ASP A 188 16.56 -18.40 0.73
CA ASP A 188 17.90 -18.67 1.28
C ASP A 188 17.97 -18.53 2.82
N ILE A 189 16.86 -18.71 3.56
CA ILE A 189 16.85 -18.45 5.02
C ILE A 189 17.34 -19.64 5.87
N ASP A 190 17.71 -20.77 5.29
CA ASP A 190 18.10 -21.96 6.06
C ASP A 190 19.62 -22.12 6.32
N SER A 191 20.41 -21.09 6.04
CA SER A 191 21.80 -21.06 6.51
C SER A 191 22.06 -19.74 7.22
N PRO A 192 22.72 -19.72 8.39
CA PRO A 192 23.15 -18.46 8.99
C PRO A 192 24.12 -17.79 8.00
N ILE A 193 23.58 -16.81 7.24
CA ILE A 193 24.37 -16.06 6.26
C ILE A 193 25.45 -15.33 7.05
N ARG A 194 26.66 -15.87 7.03
CA ARG A 194 27.87 -15.24 7.56
C ARG A 194 28.59 -14.41 6.49
N ASP A 195 27.99 -14.28 5.31
CA ASP A 195 28.61 -13.60 4.18
C ASP A 195 28.17 -12.13 4.11
N LEU A 196 29.12 -11.26 3.77
CA LEU A 196 28.87 -9.88 3.41
C LEU A 196 28.43 -9.83 1.94
N CYS A 197 27.23 -9.37 1.66
CA CYS A 197 26.70 -9.23 0.31
C CYS A 197 26.55 -7.74 -0.06
N ILE A 198 27.04 -7.37 -1.24
CA ILE A 198 26.95 -6.00 -1.77
C ILE A 198 26.06 -6.02 -3.01
N TYR A 199 25.13 -5.07 -3.06
CA TYR A 199 24.17 -4.93 -4.16
C TYR A 199 24.14 -3.50 -4.69
N HIS A 200 23.82 -3.32 -5.97
CA HIS A 200 23.36 -2.05 -6.50
C HIS A 200 22.01 -1.64 -5.87
N LEU A 201 21.64 -0.38 -5.98
CA LEU A 201 20.33 0.11 -5.49
C LEU A 201 19.13 -0.57 -6.17
N ASN A 202 19.30 -1.13 -7.35
CA ASN A 202 18.27 -1.90 -8.06
C ASN A 202 18.16 -3.37 -7.59
N GLY A 203 18.90 -3.76 -6.54
CA GLY A 203 18.91 -5.12 -5.98
C GLY A 203 19.82 -6.13 -6.67
N THR A 204 20.56 -5.75 -7.72
CA THR A 204 21.50 -6.66 -8.37
C THR A 204 22.71 -6.94 -7.48
N LEU A 205 22.98 -8.22 -7.19
CA LEU A 205 24.15 -8.64 -6.43
C LEU A 205 25.44 -8.32 -7.20
N ILE A 206 26.35 -7.56 -6.57
CA ILE A 206 27.65 -7.21 -7.11
C ILE A 206 28.71 -8.19 -6.60
N LYS A 207 28.70 -8.44 -5.28
CA LYS A 207 29.74 -9.23 -4.63
C LYS A 207 29.20 -9.93 -3.39
N ARG A 208 29.64 -11.19 -3.19
CA ARG A 208 29.46 -11.95 -1.95
C ARG A 208 30.82 -12.30 -1.39
N ILE A 209 31.06 -12.01 -0.13
CA ILE A 209 32.35 -12.18 0.55
C ILE A 209 32.11 -12.98 1.82
N PRO A 210 32.79 -14.13 2.02
CA PRO A 210 32.77 -14.82 3.31
C PRO A 210 33.23 -13.87 4.42
N GLN A 211 32.55 -13.88 5.56
CA GLN A 211 32.89 -12.96 6.67
C GLN A 211 34.31 -13.28 7.21
N THR A 212 35.30 -12.52 6.80
CA THR A 212 36.71 -12.66 7.16
C THR A 212 37.20 -11.58 8.14
N GLY A 213 36.29 -10.72 8.63
CA GLY A 213 36.63 -9.59 9.51
C GLY A 213 37.04 -8.32 8.73
N GLU A 214 36.92 -8.30 7.40
CA GLU A 214 37.15 -7.09 6.61
C GLU A 214 36.10 -6.02 6.89
N SER A 215 36.52 -4.75 6.91
CA SER A 215 35.59 -3.65 7.09
C SER A 215 34.79 -3.41 5.80
N ILE A 216 33.53 -2.98 5.93
CA ILE A 216 32.67 -2.58 4.78
C ILE A 216 33.41 -1.56 3.89
N LYS A 217 34.12 -0.61 4.47
CA LYS A 217 34.89 0.40 3.74
C LYS A 217 35.99 -0.25 2.86
N SER A 218 36.71 -1.25 3.38
CA SER A 218 37.71 -1.99 2.61
C SER A 218 37.09 -2.71 1.42
N VAL A 219 35.96 -3.33 1.64
CA VAL A 219 35.25 -4.11 0.61
C VAL A 219 34.69 -3.25 -0.52
N LEU A 220 34.26 -2.02 -0.22
CA LEU A 220 33.74 -1.06 -1.19
C LEU A 220 34.84 -0.31 -1.94
N SER A 221 36.09 -0.28 -1.45
CA SER A 221 37.17 0.55 -1.99
C SER A 221 37.49 0.34 -3.47
N GLY A 222 37.14 -0.82 -4.05
CA GLY A 222 37.32 -1.14 -5.46
C GLY A 222 36.10 -0.89 -6.35
N LEU A 223 35.01 -0.38 -5.78
CA LEU A 223 33.77 -0.14 -6.51
C LEU A 223 33.61 1.35 -6.90
N PRO A 224 32.78 1.67 -7.89
CA PRO A 224 32.44 3.05 -8.24
C PRO A 224 31.95 3.89 -7.04
N LYS A 225 32.09 5.23 -7.14
CA LYS A 225 31.60 6.16 -6.11
C LYS A 225 30.09 6.36 -6.26
N GLU A 226 29.32 5.46 -5.66
CA GLU A 226 27.85 5.50 -5.67
C GLU A 226 27.28 4.89 -4.38
N PHE A 227 25.96 4.85 -4.25
CA PHE A 227 25.29 4.19 -3.14
C PHE A 227 25.17 2.69 -3.39
N TYR A 228 25.45 1.91 -2.35
CA TYR A 228 25.31 0.45 -2.31
C TYR A 228 24.39 0.02 -1.18
N ILE A 229 23.79 -1.16 -1.35
CA ILE A 229 23.14 -1.90 -0.27
C ILE A 229 24.13 -2.96 0.18
N VAL A 230 24.47 -2.94 1.46
CA VAL A 230 25.35 -3.92 2.08
C VAL A 230 24.55 -4.73 3.08
N LYS A 231 24.50 -6.05 2.92
CA LYS A 231 23.83 -6.98 3.83
C LYS A 231 24.89 -7.80 4.58
N GLU A 232 24.83 -7.77 5.90
CA GLU A 232 25.68 -8.52 6.82
C GLU A 232 24.80 -9.26 7.83
N ALA A 233 24.78 -10.57 7.77
CA ALA A 233 23.90 -11.41 8.58
C ALA A 233 22.44 -10.90 8.56
N THR A 234 21.93 -10.42 9.70
CA THR A 234 20.57 -9.88 9.85
C THR A 234 20.47 -8.36 9.64
N LYS A 235 21.58 -7.69 9.34
CA LYS A 235 21.64 -6.23 9.19
C LYS A 235 21.80 -5.83 7.74
N THR A 236 21.12 -4.74 7.35
CA THR A 236 21.22 -4.16 6.01
C THR A 236 21.54 -2.67 6.13
N TYR A 237 22.49 -2.20 5.34
CA TYR A 237 22.97 -0.83 5.35
C TYR A 237 22.89 -0.24 3.96
N LYS A 238 22.51 1.03 3.85
CA LYS A 238 22.74 1.84 2.65
C LYS A 238 24.03 2.62 2.87
N VAL A 239 25.02 2.37 2.04
CA VAL A 239 26.38 2.94 2.20
C VAL A 239 26.75 3.71 0.94
N TYR A 240 27.27 4.92 1.10
CA TYR A 240 27.87 5.68 0.02
C TYR A 240 29.35 5.37 -0.06
N ASN A 241 29.85 4.92 -1.22
CA ASN A 241 31.27 4.68 -1.48
C ASN A 241 31.94 5.94 -2.00
N GLY A 242 32.06 6.94 -1.18
CA GLY A 242 32.79 8.19 -1.42
C GLY A 242 33.45 8.63 -0.12
N GLU A 243 34.59 9.33 -0.20
CA GLU A 243 35.30 9.82 0.99
C GLU A 243 34.40 10.68 1.87
#